data_1df3ce2ddbf6d9afa0b7068abd7a5b96
#
_entry.id   1df3ce2ddbf6d9afa0b7068abd7a5b96
#
_cell.length_a   1.000
_cell.length_b   1.000
_cell.length_c   1.000
_cell.angle_alpha   90.00
_cell.angle_beta   90.00
_cell.angle_gamma   90.00
#
_symmetry.space_group_name_H-M   'P 1'
#
loop_
_entity.id
_entity.type
_entity.pdbx_description
1 polymer ?
#
loop_
_entity_poly.entity_id
_entity_poly.type
_entity_poly.pdbx_seq_one_letter_code
_entity_poly.pdbx_strand_id
1 'polypeptide(L)'
;MLLSAILALPTLAQGRKNVRINEVMVQQDTTGGNGWVEFYNSSYGTNAVEKMFITTLPRDFITNYIKAVTDTSNMKPNKVLIELCKQRPMDIYEIPRGDERNTKIAPRTHFVMEADGDPKAGTFHMPFTFTAGKDNYIALYDVNGDLVDDVTVPASLKPGETYAIKAEGRLPSVLDDGQTEWIIKDGQTEQTAVTKGNYNIREVNENIEAFHDKDPHGYWIALLAMSVVFGALAILYICFKLFGVVSKNTAGKEEETAASAPVAHAAAAPAASGDLDGEKMAAICFALYQHLNAHDQESGVLTLTPRDGSTWSTKAGLMRELPVIKK
;
A
#
# COMPACT_ATOMS: atom_id res chain seq x y z
N MET A 1 39.99 -9.51 -0.33
CA MET A 1 39.01 -9.33 0.70
C MET A 1 38.54 -7.88 0.66
N LEU A 2 37.49 -7.58 -0.11
CA LEU A 2 36.93 -6.25 -0.24
C LEU A 2 35.78 -6.15 0.77
N LEU A 3 36.00 -5.33 1.80
CA LEU A 3 35.05 -5.02 2.86
C LEU A 3 33.99 -4.09 2.28
N SER A 4 32.81 -4.60 1.97
CA SER A 4 31.64 -3.82 1.59
C SER A 4 31.09 -3.16 2.85
N ALA A 5 31.47 -1.91 3.06
CA ALA A 5 30.84 -1.05 4.09
C ALA A 5 29.44 -0.69 3.60
N ILE A 6 28.43 -1.42 4.07
CA ILE A 6 27.03 -1.02 3.96
C ILE A 6 26.85 0.21 4.83
N LEU A 7 26.80 1.38 4.21
CA LEU A 7 26.34 2.62 4.82
C LEU A 7 24.86 2.43 5.17
N ALA A 8 24.60 2.09 6.42
CA ALA A 8 23.26 2.19 6.99
C ALA A 8 22.89 3.69 7.08
N LEU A 9 22.27 4.20 6.01
CA LEU A 9 21.68 5.53 6.04
C LEU A 9 20.55 5.53 7.08
N PRO A 10 20.45 6.57 7.92
CA PRO A 10 19.38 6.67 8.91
C PRO A 10 18.04 6.83 8.21
N THR A 11 17.34 5.73 8.02
CA THR A 11 16.04 5.66 7.35
C THR A 11 14.90 6.35 8.14
N LEU A 12 15.14 6.73 9.38
CA LEU A 12 14.15 7.37 10.27
C LEU A 12 13.89 8.85 9.97
N ALA A 13 14.83 9.56 9.32
CA ALA A 13 14.65 10.98 9.01
C ALA A 13 13.90 11.21 7.68
N GLN A 14 13.91 10.25 6.77
CA GLN A 14 13.22 10.37 5.47
C GLN A 14 11.72 10.14 5.55
N GLY A 15 11.23 9.37 6.52
CA GLY A 15 9.82 9.02 6.62
C GLY A 15 8.89 10.23 6.82
N ARG A 16 9.30 11.19 7.65
CA ARG A 16 8.45 12.34 8.01
C ARG A 16 8.28 13.37 6.89
N LYS A 17 9.24 13.46 5.97
CA LYS A 17 9.13 14.30 4.76
C LYS A 17 8.18 13.75 3.70
N ASN A 18 7.68 12.54 3.90
CA ASN A 18 6.72 11.90 3.01
C ASN A 18 5.25 12.13 3.43
N VAL A 19 5.02 12.84 4.53
CA VAL A 19 3.68 13.30 4.89
C VAL A 19 3.43 14.61 4.16
N ARG A 20 2.35 14.66 3.36
CA ARG A 20 2.02 15.79 2.50
C ARG A 20 0.61 16.27 2.74
N ILE A 21 0.37 17.56 2.52
CA ILE A 21 -0.98 18.11 2.48
C ILE A 21 -1.65 17.57 1.21
N ASN A 22 -2.81 16.96 1.35
CA ASN A 22 -3.51 16.24 0.28
C ASN A 22 -4.76 16.96 -0.19
N GLU A 23 -5.61 17.37 0.75
CA GLU A 23 -6.87 18.05 0.47
C GLU A 23 -7.20 19.00 1.62
N VAL A 24 -7.78 20.16 1.30
CA VAL A 24 -8.16 21.18 2.29
C VAL A 24 -9.58 21.65 2.01
N MET A 25 -10.42 21.62 3.04
CA MET A 25 -11.73 22.24 3.07
C MET A 25 -11.69 23.46 3.97
N VAL A 26 -12.15 24.60 3.46
CA VAL A 26 -12.20 25.83 4.27
C VAL A 26 -13.49 25.91 5.07
N GLN A 27 -14.61 25.57 4.44
CA GLN A 27 -15.94 25.65 5.05
C GLN A 27 -16.82 24.51 4.50
N GLN A 28 -17.50 23.80 5.37
CA GLN A 28 -18.25 22.60 5.00
C GLN A 28 -19.53 22.92 4.21
N ASP A 29 -20.28 23.94 4.63
CA ASP A 29 -21.50 24.37 3.94
C ASP A 29 -21.76 25.87 4.09
N THR A 30 -22.86 26.37 3.49
CA THR A 30 -23.23 27.79 3.52
C THR A 30 -23.71 28.25 4.90
N THR A 31 -24.06 27.35 5.80
CA THR A 31 -24.53 27.68 7.15
C THR A 31 -23.39 27.81 8.15
N GLY A 32 -22.18 27.46 7.75
CA GLY A 32 -20.99 27.36 8.56
C GLY A 32 -20.56 25.90 8.61
N GLY A 33 -19.69 25.54 9.41
CA GLY A 33 -19.12 24.22 9.55
C GLY A 33 -17.61 24.33 9.52
N ASN A 34 -16.98 23.43 10.23
CA ASN A 34 -15.55 23.48 10.39
C ASN A 34 -14.84 23.05 9.11
N GLY A 35 -13.75 23.72 8.80
CA GLY A 35 -12.82 23.26 7.79
C GLY A 35 -12.00 22.07 8.29
N TRP A 36 -11.26 21.46 7.41
CA TRP A 36 -10.32 20.39 7.73
C TRP A 36 -9.16 20.35 6.74
N VAL A 37 -8.09 19.73 7.17
CA VAL A 37 -6.92 19.45 6.34
C VAL A 37 -6.67 17.97 6.35
N GLU A 38 -6.54 17.39 5.18
CA GLU A 38 -6.14 16.01 4.99
C GLU A 38 -4.66 15.94 4.64
N PHE A 39 -4.00 14.99 5.24
CA PHE A 39 -2.61 14.66 4.99
C PHE A 39 -2.49 13.23 4.48
N TYR A 40 -1.53 13.00 3.62
CA TYR A 40 -1.25 11.70 3.03
C TYR A 40 0.17 11.24 3.36
N ASN A 41 0.31 10.01 3.86
CA ASN A 41 1.59 9.35 4.02
C ASN A 41 2.00 8.66 2.72
N SER A 42 2.83 9.30 1.91
CA SER A 42 3.28 8.76 0.62
C SER A 42 4.32 7.65 0.73
N SER A 43 4.82 7.35 1.93
CA SER A 43 5.85 6.33 2.13
C SER A 43 5.28 4.91 2.18
N TYR A 44 6.15 3.94 1.98
CA TYR A 44 5.86 2.51 2.19
C TYR A 44 6.04 2.06 3.66
N GLY A 45 6.40 2.98 4.55
CA GLY A 45 6.58 2.74 5.98
C GLY A 45 5.59 3.54 6.83
N THR A 46 5.40 3.11 8.08
CA THR A 46 4.63 3.85 9.07
C THR A 46 5.38 5.12 9.46
N ASN A 47 4.69 6.26 9.44
CA ASN A 47 5.22 7.55 9.86
C ASN A 47 4.58 8.01 11.17
N ALA A 48 5.41 8.44 12.12
CA ALA A 48 4.94 9.09 13.33
C ALA A 48 4.85 10.61 13.09
N VAL A 49 3.65 11.16 13.23
CA VAL A 49 3.38 12.60 13.03
C VAL A 49 3.41 13.40 14.33
N GLU A 50 3.59 12.76 15.47
CA GLU A 50 3.77 13.45 16.75
C GLU A 50 4.94 14.47 16.70
N LYS A 51 4.78 15.61 17.34
CA LYS A 51 5.77 16.72 17.36
C LYS A 51 6.00 17.38 16.00
N MET A 52 5.20 17.12 15.00
CA MET A 52 5.12 17.94 13.81
C MET A 52 4.30 19.19 14.12
N PHE A 53 4.56 20.27 13.40
CA PHE A 53 3.87 21.53 13.61
C PHE A 53 3.04 21.87 12.38
N ILE A 54 1.82 22.34 12.63
CA ILE A 54 0.92 22.83 11.59
C ILE A 54 0.61 24.29 11.92
N THR A 55 0.68 25.17 10.91
CA THR A 55 0.50 26.59 11.11
C THR A 55 -0.21 27.26 9.96
N THR A 56 -0.94 28.32 10.27
CA THR A 56 -1.53 29.25 9.30
C THR A 56 -0.64 30.51 9.09
N LEU A 57 0.47 30.62 9.84
CA LEU A 57 1.40 31.72 9.68
C LEU A 57 2.18 31.62 8.37
N PRO A 58 2.36 32.73 7.63
CA PRO A 58 3.08 32.72 6.38
C PRO A 58 4.51 32.17 6.51
N ARG A 59 4.96 31.47 5.48
CA ARG A 59 6.30 30.85 5.41
C ARG A 59 7.42 31.86 5.74
N ASP A 60 7.35 33.03 5.16
CA ASP A 60 8.37 34.07 5.37
C ASP A 60 8.42 34.53 6.81
N PHE A 61 7.27 34.63 7.48
CA PHE A 61 7.19 34.97 8.88
C PHE A 61 7.93 33.91 9.73
N ILE A 62 7.60 32.62 9.54
CA ILE A 62 8.21 31.52 10.28
C ILE A 62 9.71 31.45 10.03
N THR A 63 10.13 31.55 8.76
CA THR A 63 11.56 31.50 8.38
C THR A 63 12.35 32.62 9.03
N ASN A 64 11.84 33.84 8.95
CA ASN A 64 12.49 35.02 9.55
C ASN A 64 12.50 34.94 11.08
N TYR A 65 11.41 34.47 11.68
CA TYR A 65 11.32 34.31 13.15
C TYR A 65 12.30 33.26 13.64
N ILE A 66 12.37 32.07 13.02
CA ILE A 66 13.33 31.03 13.36
C ILE A 66 14.77 31.59 13.27
N LYS A 67 15.08 32.25 12.16
CA LYS A 67 16.40 32.82 11.92
C LYS A 67 16.76 33.84 13.01
N ALA A 68 15.89 34.80 13.27
CA ALA A 68 16.15 35.85 14.28
C ALA A 68 16.39 35.30 15.71
N VAL A 69 15.55 34.30 16.10
CA VAL A 69 15.70 33.70 17.45
C VAL A 69 16.92 32.79 17.51
N THR A 70 17.20 32.01 16.47
CA THR A 70 18.38 31.13 16.40
C THR A 70 19.67 31.96 16.47
N ASP A 71 19.75 33.03 15.69
CA ASP A 71 20.94 33.91 15.66
C ASP A 71 21.17 34.60 17.01
N THR A 72 20.10 34.91 17.77
CA THR A 72 20.19 35.62 19.03
C THR A 72 20.42 34.68 20.23
N SER A 73 19.73 33.54 20.25
CA SER A 73 19.68 32.64 21.43
C SER A 73 20.33 31.28 21.21
N ASN A 74 20.85 30.99 20.03
CA ASN A 74 21.44 29.69 19.65
C ASN A 74 20.47 28.52 19.90
N MET A 75 19.18 28.78 19.83
CA MET A 75 18.13 27.74 19.97
C MET A 75 17.97 26.96 18.66
N LYS A 76 17.70 25.67 18.78
CA LYS A 76 17.36 24.83 17.60
C LYS A 76 15.99 25.24 17.04
N PRO A 77 15.77 25.16 15.71
CA PRO A 77 14.51 25.57 15.07
C PRO A 77 13.25 24.96 15.70
N ASN A 78 13.26 23.67 16.04
CA ASN A 78 12.12 23.03 16.70
C ASN A 78 11.78 23.62 18.08
N LYS A 79 12.78 24.04 18.85
CA LYS A 79 12.55 24.71 20.16
C LYS A 79 11.97 26.10 19.96
N VAL A 80 12.38 26.78 18.89
CA VAL A 80 11.83 28.08 18.52
C VAL A 80 10.34 27.93 18.16
N LEU A 81 9.96 26.90 17.40
CA LEU A 81 8.57 26.62 17.08
C LEU A 81 7.73 26.25 18.31
N ILE A 82 8.26 25.45 19.24
CA ILE A 82 7.59 25.15 20.53
C ILE A 82 7.33 26.44 21.31
N GLU A 83 8.29 27.35 21.34
CA GLU A 83 8.10 28.63 22.03
C GLU A 83 7.07 29.50 21.29
N LEU A 84 7.06 29.48 19.97
CA LEU A 84 6.07 30.17 19.17
C LEU A 84 4.66 29.61 19.40
N CYS A 85 4.51 28.28 19.58
CA CYS A 85 3.21 27.68 19.95
C CYS A 85 2.67 28.24 21.28
N LYS A 86 3.54 28.52 22.24
CA LYS A 86 3.11 29.11 23.51
C LYS A 86 2.73 30.59 23.37
N GLN A 87 3.41 31.33 22.50
CA GLN A 87 3.15 32.75 22.26
C GLN A 87 1.93 32.98 21.37
N ARG A 88 1.72 32.06 20.38
CA ARG A 88 0.65 32.11 19.39
C ARG A 88 -0.12 30.80 19.30
N PRO A 89 -0.81 30.40 20.38
CA PRO A 89 -1.46 29.09 20.44
C PRO A 89 -2.64 28.93 19.44
N MET A 90 -3.14 30.03 18.87
CA MET A 90 -4.22 30.02 17.88
C MET A 90 -3.73 30.01 16.42
N ASP A 91 -2.43 30.11 16.18
CA ASP A 91 -1.87 30.20 14.83
C ASP A 91 -0.98 29.03 14.46
N ILE A 92 -0.48 28.32 15.45
CA ILE A 92 0.41 27.17 15.29
C ILE A 92 0.08 26.07 16.29
N TYR A 93 0.09 24.84 15.84
CA TYR A 93 -0.25 23.64 16.60
C TYR A 93 0.88 22.61 16.53
N GLU A 94 1.36 22.16 17.68
CA GLU A 94 2.24 20.99 17.79
C GLU A 94 1.39 19.76 18.01
N ILE A 95 1.48 18.75 17.13
CA ILE A 95 0.77 17.48 17.32
C ILE A 95 1.27 16.81 18.60
N PRO A 96 0.38 16.54 19.58
CA PRO A 96 0.79 16.09 20.90
C PRO A 96 1.42 14.69 20.89
N ARG A 97 2.16 14.41 21.95
CA ARG A 97 2.76 13.10 22.22
C ARG A 97 1.81 12.24 23.02
N GLY A 98 2.04 10.94 22.97
CA GLY A 98 1.37 9.99 23.84
C GLY A 98 0.11 9.36 23.25
N ASP A 99 -0.29 9.77 22.06
CA ASP A 99 -1.37 9.14 21.31
C ASP A 99 -0.82 8.33 20.12
N GLU A 100 0.05 7.37 20.43
CA GLU A 100 0.70 6.56 19.40
C GLU A 100 -0.28 5.81 18.50
N ARG A 101 -1.49 5.56 18.98
CA ARG A 101 -2.53 4.87 18.22
C ARG A 101 -2.99 5.70 17.02
N ASN A 102 -3.15 7.00 17.21
CA ASN A 102 -3.61 7.92 16.17
C ASN A 102 -2.45 8.54 15.40
N THR A 103 -1.32 8.83 16.07
CA THR A 103 -0.18 9.54 15.46
C THR A 103 0.77 8.66 14.65
N LYS A 104 0.63 7.32 14.71
CA LYS A 104 1.36 6.38 13.82
C LYS A 104 0.54 6.12 12.57
N ILE A 105 0.83 6.88 11.52
CA ILE A 105 0.12 6.80 10.24
C ILE A 105 0.66 5.64 9.42
N ALA A 106 -0.21 4.72 9.04
CA ALA A 106 0.15 3.56 8.23
C ALA A 106 0.67 3.96 6.83
N PRO A 107 1.40 3.07 6.12
CA PRO A 107 1.85 3.33 4.76
C PRO A 107 0.68 3.63 3.82
N ARG A 108 0.84 4.61 2.95
CA ARG A 108 -0.13 4.93 1.89
C ARG A 108 -1.55 5.19 2.42
N THR A 109 -1.67 5.79 3.59
CA THR A 109 -2.96 6.15 4.19
C THR A 109 -3.06 7.64 4.46
N HIS A 110 -4.30 8.08 4.62
CA HIS A 110 -4.67 9.45 4.92
C HIS A 110 -4.98 9.62 6.41
N PHE A 111 -4.81 10.83 6.90
CA PHE A 111 -5.38 11.25 8.17
C PHE A 111 -5.89 12.68 8.05
N VAL A 112 -6.93 13.00 8.76
CA VAL A 112 -7.60 14.30 8.69
C VAL A 112 -7.44 15.03 10.01
N MET A 113 -7.18 16.33 9.93
CA MET A 113 -7.18 17.23 11.07
C MET A 113 -8.29 18.26 10.92
N GLU A 114 -9.12 18.38 11.96
CA GLU A 114 -10.24 19.31 11.99
C GLU A 114 -9.75 20.71 12.36
N ALA A 115 -10.17 21.72 11.61
CA ALA A 115 -9.91 23.14 11.88
C ALA A 115 -11.12 23.76 12.60
N ASP A 116 -11.38 23.27 13.80
CA ASP A 116 -12.56 23.61 14.61
C ASP A 116 -12.28 24.59 15.73
N GLY A 117 -11.01 24.93 15.96
CA GLY A 117 -10.60 25.83 17.03
C GLY A 117 -10.60 25.21 18.43
N ASP A 118 -10.84 23.88 18.54
CA ASP A 118 -10.89 23.19 19.83
C ASP A 118 -9.84 22.06 19.95
N PRO A 119 -8.59 22.39 20.26
CA PRO A 119 -7.53 21.39 20.41
C PRO A 119 -7.75 20.42 21.58
N LYS A 120 -8.79 20.64 22.41
CA LYS A 120 -9.15 19.73 23.51
C LYS A 120 -10.07 18.61 23.07
N ALA A 121 -10.68 18.73 21.90
CA ALA A 121 -11.56 17.69 21.33
C ALA A 121 -10.79 16.43 20.94
N GLY A 122 -9.49 16.55 20.62
CA GLY A 122 -8.66 15.39 20.30
C GLY A 122 -7.29 15.76 19.69
N THR A 123 -6.49 14.74 19.43
CA THR A 123 -5.12 14.88 18.89
C THR A 123 -5.09 15.58 17.52
N PHE A 124 -6.11 15.38 16.71
CA PHE A 124 -6.23 15.91 15.36
C PHE A 124 -7.24 17.06 15.26
N HIS A 125 -7.38 17.85 16.33
CA HIS A 125 -8.17 19.08 16.38
C HIS A 125 -7.25 20.28 16.51
N MET A 126 -7.29 21.17 15.53
CA MET A 126 -6.42 22.35 15.46
C MET A 126 -7.04 23.53 16.20
N PRO A 127 -6.21 24.38 16.84
CA PRO A 127 -6.70 25.54 17.61
C PRO A 127 -7.21 26.70 16.74
N PHE A 128 -7.09 26.59 15.41
CA PHE A 128 -7.48 27.63 14.47
C PHE A 128 -8.59 27.14 13.52
N THR A 129 -9.28 28.09 12.93
CA THR A 129 -10.29 27.87 11.90
C THR A 129 -9.89 28.61 10.62
N PHE A 130 -10.41 28.17 9.50
CA PHE A 130 -10.22 28.86 8.24
C PHE A 130 -11.25 29.97 8.02
N THR A 131 -10.90 30.94 7.18
CA THR A 131 -11.78 32.06 6.85
C THR A 131 -12.23 31.94 5.40
N ALA A 132 -13.52 31.74 5.19
CA ALA A 132 -14.10 31.73 3.84
C ALA A 132 -13.92 33.10 3.15
N GLY A 133 -13.73 33.08 1.82
CA GLY A 133 -13.55 34.29 1.02
C GLY A 133 -12.21 34.99 1.18
N LYS A 134 -11.24 34.36 1.84
CA LYS A 134 -9.85 34.82 1.93
C LYS A 134 -8.90 33.69 1.58
N ASP A 135 -7.69 34.05 1.17
CA ASP A 135 -6.61 33.08 1.02
C ASP A 135 -6.24 32.52 2.39
N ASN A 136 -6.24 31.21 2.51
CA ASN A 136 -5.84 30.52 3.72
C ASN A 136 -4.52 29.80 3.48
N TYR A 137 -3.50 30.19 4.22
CA TYR A 137 -2.20 29.54 4.16
C TYR A 137 -2.10 28.44 5.21
N ILE A 138 -1.54 27.32 4.85
CA ILE A 138 -1.32 26.15 5.71
C ILE A 138 0.07 25.62 5.43
N ALA A 139 0.84 25.37 6.48
CA ALA A 139 2.16 24.76 6.37
C ALA A 139 2.38 23.68 7.43
N LEU A 140 3.09 22.65 7.03
CA LEU A 140 3.51 21.51 7.85
C LEU A 140 5.02 21.57 8.05
N TYR A 141 5.46 21.56 9.29
CA TYR A 141 6.87 21.49 9.66
C TYR A 141 7.16 20.17 10.40
N ASP A 142 8.34 19.64 10.18
CA ASP A 142 8.79 18.42 10.85
C ASP A 142 9.22 18.67 12.31
N VAL A 143 9.58 17.58 12.98
CA VAL A 143 10.06 17.63 14.39
C VAL A 143 11.37 18.41 14.59
N ASN A 144 12.08 18.72 13.54
CA ASN A 144 13.32 19.52 13.58
C ASN A 144 13.03 21.00 13.35
N GLY A 145 11.82 21.34 12.87
CA GLY A 145 11.42 22.68 12.48
C GLY A 145 11.69 22.98 10.99
N ASP A 146 11.95 21.95 10.18
CA ASP A 146 12.09 22.08 8.74
C ASP A 146 10.73 22.05 8.08
N LEU A 147 10.52 22.91 7.07
CA LEU A 147 9.31 22.91 6.27
C LEU A 147 9.21 21.57 5.48
N VAL A 148 8.09 20.90 5.61
CA VAL A 148 7.79 19.67 4.89
C VAL A 148 6.94 19.96 3.67
N ASP A 149 5.87 20.72 3.87
CA ASP A 149 4.90 21.05 2.82
C ASP A 149 4.12 22.31 3.16
N ASP A 150 3.67 23.05 2.15
CA ASP A 150 2.81 24.21 2.35
C ASP A 150 1.88 24.42 1.17
N VAL A 151 0.72 25.02 1.44
CA VAL A 151 -0.27 25.35 0.42
C VAL A 151 -0.99 26.65 0.78
N THR A 152 -1.33 27.42 -0.23
CA THR A 152 -2.27 28.55 -0.12
C THR A 152 -3.56 28.17 -0.80
N VAL A 153 -4.62 28.04 -0.01
CA VAL A 153 -5.96 27.77 -0.50
C VAL A 153 -6.58 29.08 -0.99
N PRO A 154 -7.03 29.17 -2.26
CA PRO A 154 -7.50 30.42 -2.83
C PRO A 154 -8.83 30.87 -2.21
N ALA A 155 -9.01 32.18 -2.12
CA ALA A 155 -10.24 32.84 -1.64
C ALA A 155 -11.49 32.51 -2.48
N SER A 156 -11.30 32.02 -3.70
CA SER A 156 -12.40 31.66 -4.62
C SER A 156 -13.11 30.36 -4.26
N LEU A 157 -12.59 29.59 -3.29
CA LEU A 157 -13.19 28.33 -2.87
C LEU A 157 -14.55 28.58 -2.21
N LYS A 158 -15.60 27.91 -2.70
CA LYS A 158 -16.95 28.01 -2.16
C LYS A 158 -17.16 27.04 -1.02
N PRO A 159 -18.17 27.30 -0.16
CA PRO A 159 -18.57 26.33 0.86
C PRO A 159 -18.90 24.97 0.23
N GLY A 160 -18.36 23.89 0.82
CA GLY A 160 -18.52 22.52 0.31
C GLY A 160 -17.50 22.12 -0.75
N GLU A 161 -16.72 23.06 -1.31
CA GLU A 161 -15.64 22.76 -2.21
C GLU A 161 -14.33 22.51 -1.43
N THR A 162 -13.43 21.72 -2.01
CA THR A 162 -12.09 21.48 -1.46
C THR A 162 -11.01 21.85 -2.46
N TYR A 163 -9.84 22.15 -1.94
CA TYR A 163 -8.62 22.38 -2.72
C TYR A 163 -7.70 21.17 -2.50
N ALA A 164 -7.48 20.38 -3.54
CA ALA A 164 -6.82 19.09 -3.42
C ALA A 164 -5.69 18.93 -4.46
N ILE A 165 -4.69 18.15 -4.10
CA ILE A 165 -3.64 17.78 -5.04
C ILE A 165 -4.18 16.74 -6.04
N LYS A 166 -3.87 16.91 -7.31
CA LYS A 166 -4.35 16.01 -8.37
C LYS A 166 -3.74 14.62 -8.29
N ALA A 167 -2.46 14.54 -7.91
CA ALA A 167 -1.74 13.27 -7.82
C ALA A 167 -1.14 13.12 -6.41
N GLU A 168 -1.69 12.21 -5.63
CA GLU A 168 -1.30 11.98 -4.25
C GLU A 168 0.17 11.62 -4.08
N GLY A 169 0.77 12.15 -3.02
CA GLY A 169 2.15 11.90 -2.66
C GLY A 169 3.21 12.48 -3.57
N ARG A 170 2.82 13.21 -4.62
CA ARG A 170 3.77 14.00 -5.42
C ARG A 170 4.14 15.28 -4.69
N LEU A 171 5.34 15.75 -4.96
CA LEU A 171 5.71 17.10 -4.57
C LEU A 171 4.88 18.09 -5.40
N PRO A 172 4.41 19.19 -4.80
CA PRO A 172 3.83 20.28 -5.56
C PRO A 172 4.81 20.70 -6.64
N SER A 173 4.44 20.49 -7.87
CA SER A 173 5.23 20.87 -9.03
C SER A 173 4.31 21.55 -10.06
N VAL A 174 4.91 22.34 -10.92
CA VAL A 174 4.22 22.83 -12.08
C VAL A 174 4.23 21.70 -13.10
N LEU A 175 3.05 21.36 -13.64
CA LEU A 175 2.95 20.39 -14.73
C LEU A 175 3.68 20.94 -15.98
N ASP A 176 4.06 20.06 -16.89
CA ASP A 176 4.77 20.42 -18.12
C ASP A 176 4.02 21.45 -18.97
N ASP A 177 2.69 21.53 -18.85
CA ASP A 177 1.81 22.52 -19.49
C ASP A 177 1.70 23.85 -18.71
N GLY A 178 2.45 24.01 -17.62
CA GLY A 178 2.42 25.20 -16.76
C GLY A 178 1.27 25.24 -15.76
N GLN A 179 0.47 24.18 -15.66
CA GLN A 179 -0.60 24.09 -14.68
C GLN A 179 -0.06 23.57 -13.32
N THR A 180 -0.71 23.99 -12.24
CA THR A 180 -0.41 23.46 -10.91
C THR A 180 -1.05 22.10 -10.73
N GLU A 181 -0.45 21.26 -9.90
CA GLU A 181 -1.02 19.94 -9.54
C GLU A 181 -2.25 20.05 -8.62
N TRP A 182 -2.65 21.25 -8.22
CA TRP A 182 -3.79 21.51 -7.34
C TRP A 182 -5.06 21.80 -8.13
N ILE A 183 -6.15 21.17 -7.73
CA ILE A 183 -7.48 21.31 -8.33
C ILE A 183 -8.52 21.69 -7.29
N ILE A 184 -9.58 22.36 -7.73
CA ILE A 184 -10.78 22.58 -6.93
C ILE A 184 -11.72 21.40 -7.16
N LYS A 185 -12.16 20.76 -6.07
CA LYS A 185 -13.16 19.70 -6.10
C LYS A 185 -14.50 20.30 -5.69
N ASP A 186 -15.43 20.35 -6.64
CA ASP A 186 -16.75 20.96 -6.50
C ASP A 186 -17.88 19.93 -6.22
N GLY A 187 -17.54 18.66 -6.22
CA GLY A 187 -18.50 17.57 -6.00
C GLY A 187 -19.44 17.30 -7.20
N GLN A 188 -19.25 17.95 -8.34
CA GLN A 188 -20.15 17.84 -9.49
C GLN A 188 -19.91 16.58 -10.31
N THR A 189 -18.70 16.04 -10.28
CA THR A 189 -18.30 14.85 -11.01
C THR A 189 -17.61 13.86 -10.07
N GLU A 190 -17.47 12.61 -10.50
CA GLU A 190 -16.76 11.59 -9.73
C GLU A 190 -15.27 11.96 -9.53
N GLN A 191 -14.67 12.66 -10.50
CA GLN A 191 -13.28 13.14 -10.42
C GLN A 191 -13.11 14.39 -9.57
N THR A 192 -14.16 15.18 -9.38
CA THR A 192 -14.18 16.37 -8.53
C THR A 192 -14.94 16.17 -7.22
N ALA A 193 -15.24 14.91 -6.87
CA ALA A 193 -15.86 14.57 -5.60
C ALA A 193 -14.93 14.88 -4.42
N VAL A 194 -15.49 15.42 -3.35
CA VAL A 194 -14.77 15.59 -2.08
C VAL A 194 -14.46 14.22 -1.47
N THR A 195 -13.21 13.99 -1.09
CA THR A 195 -12.73 12.63 -0.75
C THR A 195 -12.10 12.54 0.63
N LYS A 196 -12.70 13.19 1.64
CA LYS A 196 -12.20 13.18 3.03
C LYS A 196 -11.83 11.76 3.49
N GLY A 197 -10.56 11.52 3.78
CA GLY A 197 -10.01 10.24 4.23
C GLY A 197 -9.82 9.19 3.13
N ASN A 198 -9.95 9.56 1.86
CA ASN A 198 -9.81 8.66 0.72
C ASN A 198 -8.92 9.26 -0.38
N TYR A 199 -8.59 8.45 -1.37
CA TYR A 199 -7.78 8.90 -2.52
C TYR A 199 -8.47 10.01 -3.32
N ASN A 200 -7.72 11.05 -3.66
CA ASN A 200 -8.21 12.27 -4.34
C ASN A 200 -8.77 11.99 -5.73
N ILE A 201 -8.10 11.16 -6.48
CA ILE A 201 -8.57 10.66 -7.75
C ILE A 201 -8.51 9.15 -7.66
N ARG A 202 -9.64 8.50 -7.86
CA ARG A 202 -9.56 7.15 -8.40
C ARG A 202 -8.82 7.32 -9.73
N GLU A 203 -7.58 6.86 -9.80
CA GLU A 203 -7.00 6.60 -11.11
C GLU A 203 -7.97 5.66 -11.81
N VAL A 204 -8.88 6.22 -12.56
CA VAL A 204 -9.60 5.48 -13.56
C VAL A 204 -8.51 5.09 -14.54
N ASN A 205 -8.04 3.87 -14.41
CA ASN A 205 -7.06 3.35 -15.33
C ASN A 205 -7.78 3.36 -16.68
N GLU A 206 -7.40 4.28 -17.57
CA GLU A 206 -8.02 4.44 -18.90
C GLU A 206 -8.14 3.11 -19.63
N ASN A 207 -7.23 2.17 -19.32
CA ASN A 207 -7.30 0.80 -19.81
C ASN A 207 -8.45 0.01 -19.20
N ILE A 208 -8.84 0.27 -17.95
CA ILE A 208 -9.99 -0.39 -17.30
C ILE A 208 -11.30 0.17 -17.85
N GLU A 209 -11.40 1.50 -18.04
CA GLU A 209 -12.57 2.11 -18.71
C GLU A 209 -12.69 1.63 -20.15
N ALA A 210 -11.60 1.68 -20.92
CA ALA A 210 -11.60 1.17 -22.29
C ALA A 210 -11.93 -0.32 -22.34
N PHE A 211 -11.61 -1.08 -21.30
CA PHE A 211 -11.99 -2.48 -21.16
C PHE A 211 -13.46 -2.63 -20.81
N HIS A 212 -13.97 -1.83 -19.90
CA HIS A 212 -15.37 -1.85 -19.49
C HIS A 212 -16.29 -1.45 -20.65
N ASP A 213 -15.90 -0.45 -21.44
CA ASP A 213 -16.65 -0.03 -22.61
C ASP A 213 -16.67 -1.09 -23.73
N LYS A 214 -15.56 -1.82 -23.93
CA LYS A 214 -15.42 -2.85 -24.97
C LYS A 214 -15.95 -4.20 -24.54
N ASP A 215 -15.92 -4.54 -23.26
CA ASP A 215 -16.35 -5.82 -22.72
C ASP A 215 -17.08 -5.68 -21.38
N PRO A 216 -18.26 -5.02 -21.36
CA PRO A 216 -19.01 -4.74 -20.14
C PRO A 216 -19.44 -6.02 -19.39
N HIS A 217 -19.40 -7.18 -20.04
CA HIS A 217 -19.81 -8.46 -19.46
C HIS A 217 -18.66 -9.45 -19.28
N GLY A 218 -17.43 -9.08 -19.63
CA GLY A 218 -16.26 -9.95 -19.50
C GLY A 218 -16.18 -11.12 -20.48
N TYR A 219 -17.00 -11.12 -21.53
CA TYR A 219 -17.02 -12.23 -22.50
C TYR A 219 -15.71 -12.38 -23.27
N TRP A 220 -15.10 -11.27 -23.67
CA TRP A 220 -13.83 -11.29 -24.39
C TRP A 220 -12.69 -11.78 -23.52
N ILE A 221 -12.68 -11.40 -22.23
CA ILE A 221 -11.68 -11.87 -21.25
C ILE A 221 -11.83 -13.38 -21.04
N ALA A 222 -13.08 -13.85 -20.88
CA ALA A 222 -13.36 -15.27 -20.69
C ALA A 222 -12.95 -16.09 -21.92
N LEU A 223 -13.26 -15.61 -23.14
CA LEU A 223 -12.90 -16.25 -24.39
C LEU A 223 -11.38 -16.29 -24.59
N LEU A 224 -10.69 -15.21 -24.25
CA LEU A 224 -9.24 -15.13 -24.32
C LEU A 224 -8.58 -16.10 -23.32
N ALA A 225 -9.06 -16.15 -22.09
CA ALA A 225 -8.55 -17.08 -21.09
C ALA A 225 -8.75 -18.55 -21.53
N MET A 226 -9.94 -18.89 -22.03
CA MET A 226 -10.20 -20.22 -22.59
C MET A 226 -9.30 -20.53 -23.79
N SER A 227 -9.14 -19.57 -24.72
CA SER A 227 -8.30 -19.79 -25.91
C SER A 227 -6.84 -20.05 -25.57
N VAL A 228 -6.29 -19.39 -24.53
CA VAL A 228 -4.93 -19.64 -24.04
C VAL A 228 -4.80 -21.06 -23.49
N VAL A 229 -5.78 -21.52 -22.71
CA VAL A 229 -5.74 -22.88 -22.14
C VAL A 229 -5.86 -23.92 -23.27
N PHE A 230 -6.81 -23.77 -24.20
CA PHE A 230 -6.94 -24.68 -25.32
C PHE A 230 -5.74 -24.64 -26.26
N GLY A 231 -5.15 -23.44 -26.47
CA GLY A 231 -3.93 -23.30 -27.24
C GLY A 231 -2.75 -24.05 -26.61
N ALA A 232 -2.58 -23.94 -25.29
CA ALA A 232 -1.56 -24.68 -24.58
C ALA A 232 -1.75 -26.19 -24.68
N LEU A 233 -2.99 -26.69 -24.52
CA LEU A 233 -3.30 -28.09 -24.69
C LEU A 233 -3.07 -28.60 -26.13
N ALA A 234 -3.42 -27.79 -27.14
CA ALA A 234 -3.16 -28.12 -28.54
C ALA A 234 -1.66 -28.20 -28.85
N ILE A 235 -0.87 -27.26 -28.33
CA ILE A 235 0.61 -27.29 -28.47
C ILE A 235 1.15 -28.56 -27.83
N LEU A 236 0.71 -28.88 -26.63
CA LEU A 236 1.14 -30.05 -25.89
C LEU A 236 0.79 -31.35 -26.63
N TYR A 237 -0.44 -31.43 -27.20
CA TYR A 237 -0.86 -32.52 -28.06
C TYR A 237 0.02 -32.66 -29.31
N ILE A 238 0.32 -31.55 -29.99
CA ILE A 238 1.21 -31.53 -31.15
C ILE A 238 2.62 -32.01 -30.75
N CYS A 239 3.17 -31.56 -29.64
CA CYS A 239 4.45 -32.01 -29.13
C CYS A 239 4.47 -33.52 -28.89
N PHE A 240 3.47 -34.06 -28.21
CA PHE A 240 3.40 -35.52 -27.99
C PHE A 240 3.21 -36.31 -29.30
N LYS A 241 2.43 -35.79 -30.26
CA LYS A 241 2.28 -36.42 -31.57
C LYS A 241 3.61 -36.45 -32.35
N LEU A 242 4.38 -35.33 -32.31
CA LEU A 242 5.69 -35.24 -32.91
C LEU A 242 6.70 -36.19 -32.24
N PHE A 243 6.72 -36.25 -30.90
CA PHE A 243 7.50 -37.22 -30.18
C PHE A 243 7.18 -38.65 -30.52
N GLY A 244 5.88 -38.99 -30.66
CA GLY A 244 5.42 -40.30 -31.08
C GLY A 244 5.86 -40.69 -32.50
N VAL A 245 5.86 -39.70 -33.41
CA VAL A 245 6.36 -39.93 -34.80
C VAL A 245 7.88 -40.09 -34.83
N VAL A 246 8.61 -39.24 -34.11
CA VAL A 246 10.09 -39.33 -33.99
C VAL A 246 10.49 -40.65 -33.33
N SER A 247 9.80 -41.05 -32.24
CA SER A 247 10.07 -42.34 -31.58
C SER A 247 9.81 -43.54 -32.49
N LYS A 248 8.75 -43.54 -33.30
CA LYS A 248 8.47 -44.58 -34.29
C LYS A 248 9.52 -44.65 -35.41
N ASN A 249 10.03 -43.49 -35.84
CA ASN A 249 11.08 -43.44 -36.88
C ASN A 249 12.44 -43.85 -36.32
N THR A 250 12.68 -43.74 -35.02
CA THR A 250 13.92 -44.19 -34.38
C THR A 250 13.87 -45.67 -33.99
N ALA A 251 12.65 -46.21 -33.72
CA ALA A 251 12.40 -47.63 -33.44
C ALA A 251 12.24 -48.49 -34.70
N GLY A 252 12.24 -47.84 -35.88
CA GLY A 252 12.04 -48.53 -37.19
C GLY A 252 13.26 -49.21 -37.77
N LYS A 253 14.18 -49.70 -36.94
CA LYS A 253 15.33 -50.47 -37.39
C LYS A 253 15.63 -51.68 -36.50
N GLU A 254 14.62 -52.41 -36.08
CA GLU A 254 14.70 -53.79 -35.62
C GLU A 254 13.35 -54.44 -35.67
N GLU A 255 13.17 -55.29 -36.66
CA GLU A 255 12.35 -56.48 -36.88
C GLU A 255 10.87 -56.50 -36.50
N GLU A 256 10.09 -56.76 -37.58
CA GLU A 256 8.80 -57.42 -37.59
C GLU A 256 8.70 -58.61 -36.62
N THR A 257 7.67 -58.66 -35.80
CA THR A 257 6.75 -59.83 -35.78
C THR A 257 5.55 -59.58 -34.90
N ALA A 258 4.42 -59.69 -35.58
CA ALA A 258 3.17 -60.31 -35.18
C ALA A 258 2.25 -59.77 -34.05
N ALA A 259 1.12 -59.25 -34.51
CA ALA A 259 -0.23 -59.75 -34.25
C ALA A 259 -0.92 -59.50 -32.91
N SER A 260 -2.00 -58.71 -33.04
CA SER A 260 -3.40 -58.89 -32.53
C SER A 260 -3.63 -59.25 -31.05
N ALA A 261 -4.30 -58.33 -30.36
CA ALA A 261 -5.51 -58.39 -29.49
C ALA A 261 -5.78 -59.69 -28.67
N PRO A 262 -6.66 -59.69 -27.65
CA PRO A 262 -7.29 -58.65 -26.85
C PRO A 262 -7.23 -58.93 -25.29
N VAL A 263 -7.81 -57.99 -24.55
CA VAL A 263 -8.21 -57.96 -23.13
C VAL A 263 -8.43 -59.31 -22.43
N ALA A 264 -7.82 -59.51 -21.24
CA ALA A 264 -8.51 -60.07 -20.09
C ALA A 264 -7.62 -60.01 -18.80
N HIS A 265 -8.31 -59.89 -17.74
CA HIS A 265 -7.99 -59.75 -16.34
C HIS A 265 -7.02 -60.73 -15.69
N ALA A 266 -6.35 -60.24 -14.65
CA ALA A 266 -6.07 -60.84 -13.37
C ALA A 266 -4.79 -61.69 -13.15
N ALA A 267 -4.07 -61.23 -12.18
CA ALA A 267 -3.42 -61.93 -11.08
C ALA A 267 -2.08 -62.67 -11.29
N ALA A 268 -1.21 -62.29 -10.36
CA ALA A 268 -0.11 -63.03 -9.74
C ALA A 268 1.26 -63.12 -10.45
N ALA A 269 2.22 -62.54 -9.74
CA ALA A 269 3.68 -62.75 -9.88
C ALA A 269 4.09 -64.24 -9.80
N PRO A 270 5.34 -64.67 -10.07
CA PRO A 270 6.58 -63.89 -9.98
C PRO A 270 7.70 -64.25 -11.00
N ALA A 271 8.75 -63.48 -10.92
CA ALA A 271 10.17 -63.77 -11.11
C ALA A 271 10.81 -63.73 -12.48
N ALA A 272 11.72 -62.81 -12.55
CA ALA A 272 13.10 -62.85 -12.99
C ALA A 272 13.49 -62.84 -14.47
N SER A 273 14.30 -61.85 -14.70
CA SER A 273 15.40 -61.69 -15.70
C SER A 273 15.03 -61.18 -17.07
N GLY A 274 15.65 -60.03 -17.35
CA GLY A 274 15.98 -59.63 -18.71
C GLY A 274 15.10 -58.46 -19.23
N ASP A 275 15.75 -57.40 -19.48
CA ASP A 275 15.32 -56.25 -20.22
C ASP A 275 14.14 -55.43 -19.64
N LEU A 276 14.52 -54.35 -19.01
CA LEU A 276 13.57 -53.36 -18.46
C LEU A 276 13.01 -52.55 -19.62
N ASP A 277 11.88 -52.99 -20.11
CA ASP A 277 11.07 -52.26 -21.05
C ASP A 277 10.73 -50.88 -20.51
N GLY A 278 10.73 -49.83 -21.33
CA GLY A 278 10.52 -48.45 -20.95
C GLY A 278 9.25 -48.22 -20.13
N GLU A 279 8.20 -49.02 -20.36
CA GLU A 279 6.93 -48.98 -19.60
C GLU A 279 7.12 -49.47 -18.15
N LYS A 280 7.94 -50.49 -17.95
CA LYS A 280 8.27 -51.00 -16.59
C LYS A 280 9.13 -50.01 -15.84
N MET A 281 10.06 -49.35 -16.52
CA MET A 281 10.87 -48.29 -15.92
C MET A 281 10.01 -47.08 -15.53
N ALA A 282 9.08 -46.65 -16.39
CA ALA A 282 8.14 -45.58 -16.09
C ALA A 282 7.23 -45.94 -14.90
N ALA A 283 6.73 -47.15 -14.84
CA ALA A 283 5.91 -47.64 -13.72
C ALA A 283 6.68 -47.67 -12.41
N ILE A 284 7.95 -48.11 -12.43
CA ILE A 284 8.82 -48.13 -11.24
C ILE A 284 9.13 -46.69 -10.80
N CYS A 285 9.48 -45.77 -11.73
CA CYS A 285 9.72 -44.38 -11.44
C CYS A 285 8.48 -43.70 -10.85
N PHE A 286 7.28 -43.99 -11.39
CA PHE A 286 6.02 -43.46 -10.86
C PHE A 286 5.70 -44.01 -9.47
N ALA A 287 5.90 -45.30 -9.23
CA ALA A 287 5.70 -45.92 -7.92
C ALA A 287 6.71 -45.36 -6.89
N LEU A 288 7.96 -45.15 -7.30
CA LEU A 288 8.98 -44.51 -6.45
C LEU A 288 8.64 -43.09 -6.11
N TYR A 289 8.16 -42.31 -7.08
CA TYR A 289 7.69 -40.94 -6.91
C TYR A 289 6.49 -40.88 -5.95
N GLN A 290 5.51 -41.75 -6.11
CA GLN A 290 4.38 -41.84 -5.18
C GLN A 290 4.83 -42.26 -3.77
N HIS A 291 5.79 -43.18 -3.65
CA HIS A 291 6.31 -43.62 -2.36
C HIS A 291 7.09 -42.51 -1.65
N LEU A 292 7.92 -41.75 -2.37
CA LEU A 292 8.64 -40.59 -1.84
C LEU A 292 7.66 -39.47 -1.43
N ASN A 293 6.64 -39.17 -2.23
CA ASN A 293 5.63 -38.18 -1.87
C ASN A 293 4.65 -38.63 -0.78
N ALA A 294 4.46 -39.94 -0.56
CA ALA A 294 3.65 -40.43 0.52
C ALA A 294 4.29 -40.21 1.92
N HIS A 295 5.62 -40.02 1.96
CA HIS A 295 6.32 -39.62 3.17
C HIS A 295 6.29 -38.11 3.43
N ASP A 296 5.93 -37.29 2.44
CA ASP A 296 5.70 -35.84 2.60
C ASP A 296 4.24 -35.49 2.96
N GLN A 297 3.38 -36.48 3.18
CA GLN A 297 2.12 -36.21 3.86
C GLN A 297 2.46 -35.96 5.34
N GLU A 298 2.62 -34.66 5.62
CA GLU A 298 2.64 -34.19 7.00
C GLU A 298 1.48 -34.86 7.74
N SER A 299 1.80 -35.68 8.73
CA SER A 299 0.79 -36.16 9.67
C SER A 299 0.06 -34.92 10.15
N GLY A 300 -1.25 -34.81 9.99
CA GLY A 300 -2.06 -33.62 10.29
C GLY A 300 -2.02 -33.13 11.75
N VAL A 301 -0.90 -33.33 12.42
CA VAL A 301 -0.54 -32.79 13.72
C VAL A 301 0.54 -31.74 13.50
N LEU A 302 0.12 -30.50 13.30
CA LEU A 302 1.00 -29.34 13.34
C LEU A 302 1.51 -29.20 14.78
N THR A 303 2.70 -29.70 15.06
CA THR A 303 3.40 -29.43 16.31
C THR A 303 4.01 -28.05 16.23
N LEU A 304 3.22 -27.03 16.55
CA LEU A 304 3.73 -25.67 16.79
C LEU A 304 4.50 -25.71 18.10
N THR A 305 5.81 -25.85 18.03
CA THR A 305 6.69 -25.55 19.17
C THR A 305 6.64 -24.03 19.37
N PRO A 306 6.11 -23.52 20.49
CA PRO A 306 6.12 -22.08 20.75
C PRO A 306 7.57 -21.63 20.84
N ARG A 307 7.95 -20.73 19.94
CA ARG A 307 9.22 -20.04 20.03
C ARG A 307 9.05 -18.97 21.10
N ASP A 308 9.72 -19.13 22.23
CA ASP A 308 9.74 -18.12 23.29
C ASP A 308 10.17 -16.77 22.68
N GLY A 309 9.27 -15.78 22.77
CA GLY A 309 9.52 -14.41 22.29
C GLY A 309 8.78 -13.97 21.02
N SER A 310 7.93 -14.82 20.40
CA SER A 310 7.11 -14.36 19.29
C SER A 310 5.84 -13.65 19.79
N THR A 311 5.55 -12.47 19.24
CA THR A 311 4.32 -11.69 19.55
C THR A 311 3.03 -12.48 19.29
N TRP A 312 3.07 -13.52 18.49
CA TRP A 312 1.96 -14.44 18.20
C TRP A 312 1.70 -15.42 19.34
N SER A 313 2.73 -15.93 20.00
CA SER A 313 2.58 -16.85 21.15
C SER A 313 1.97 -16.14 22.35
N THR A 314 2.32 -14.86 22.57
CA THR A 314 1.76 -14.02 23.64
C THR A 314 0.27 -13.72 23.40
N LYS A 315 -0.12 -13.50 22.15
CA LYS A 315 -1.51 -13.20 21.77
C LYS A 315 -2.43 -14.43 21.89
N ALA A 316 -1.93 -15.62 21.57
CA ALA A 316 -2.64 -16.88 21.75
C ALA A 316 -2.82 -17.24 23.24
N GLY A 317 -1.88 -16.86 24.11
CA GLY A 317 -1.98 -17.00 25.57
C GLY A 317 -3.06 -16.09 26.16
N LEU A 318 -3.12 -14.84 25.74
CA LEU A 318 -4.11 -13.86 26.20
C LEU A 318 -5.56 -14.19 25.77
N MET A 319 -5.74 -14.90 24.66
CA MET A 319 -7.06 -15.34 24.21
C MET A 319 -7.59 -16.60 24.95
N ARG A 320 -6.77 -17.27 25.75
CA ARG A 320 -7.19 -18.43 26.54
C ARG A 320 -7.66 -18.11 27.96
N GLU A 321 -7.44 -16.90 28.42
CA GLU A 321 -7.97 -16.47 29.72
C GLU A 321 -9.40 -15.97 29.53
N LEU A 322 -10.36 -16.79 29.93
CA LEU A 322 -11.76 -16.38 30.06
C LEU A 322 -11.87 -15.28 31.13
N PRO A 323 -12.63 -14.21 30.88
CA PRO A 323 -12.81 -13.16 31.88
C PRO A 323 -13.47 -13.74 33.14
N VAL A 324 -12.78 -13.66 34.27
CA VAL A 324 -13.31 -14.03 35.57
C VAL A 324 -14.32 -12.95 35.95
N ILE A 325 -15.60 -13.29 35.88
CA ILE A 325 -16.67 -12.46 36.42
C ILE A 325 -16.59 -12.51 37.94
N LYS A 326 -16.04 -11.44 38.54
CA LYS A 326 -16.18 -11.26 40.00
C LYS A 326 -17.63 -10.96 40.33
N LYS A 327 -18.24 -11.82 41.10
CA LYS A 327 -19.54 -11.57 41.77
C LYS A 327 -19.36 -10.50 42.85
#